data_cb9f59f8069db93216fc103d81a4f06d
#
_entry.id   cb9f59f8069db93216fc103d81a4f06d
#
_cell.length_a   1.000
_cell.length_b   1.000
_cell.length_c   1.000
_cell.angle_alpha   90.00
_cell.angle_beta   90.00
_cell.angle_gamma   90.00
#
_symmetry.space_group_name_H-M   'P 1'
#
loop_
_entity.id
_entity.type
_entity.pdbx_description
1 polymer ?
#
loop_
_entity_poly.entity_id
_entity_poly.type
_entity_poly.pdbx_seq_one_letter_code
_entity_poly.pdbx_strand_id
1 'polypeptide(L)'
;MINRNLWRRNVWLLGLIAALAFGASVFAQDRDDQEGRWAYLGSRHVDGHRDHDVVRVGMRDGKFRAVQLRVTGGAVDFHRVMVHFGNGTSEEIAFRERIPDGGRTRAIDLPGERRIIRSVEMWYGKESWHRRPKVEVYGIR
;
A
#
# COMPACT_ATOMS: atom_id res chain seq x y z
N MET A 1 62.28 52.32 3.30
CA MET A 1 62.08 50.93 3.74
C MET A 1 60.65 50.54 3.54
N ILE A 2 60.38 49.79 2.48
CA ILE A 2 59.03 49.44 2.05
C ILE A 2 58.83 47.97 2.38
N ASN A 3 57.89 47.68 3.25
CA ASN A 3 57.57 46.34 3.69
C ASN A 3 56.64 45.68 2.65
N ARG A 4 57.22 44.81 1.85
CA ARG A 4 56.54 44.02 0.80
C ARG A 4 56.14 42.70 1.42
N ASN A 5 55.02 42.59 2.11
CA ASN A 5 54.45 41.27 2.47
C ASN A 5 52.99 41.42 2.92
N LEU A 6 52.11 41.78 1.99
CA LEU A 6 50.64 41.74 2.26
C LEU A 6 49.83 41.24 1.08
N TRP A 7 50.32 40.22 0.38
CA TRP A 7 49.57 39.62 -0.70
C TRP A 7 49.64 38.09 -0.70
N ARG A 8 49.29 37.46 0.40
CA ARG A 8 49.07 36.03 0.40
C ARG A 8 48.13 35.62 1.51
N ARG A 9 46.87 36.03 1.46
CA ARG A 9 45.83 35.44 2.26
C ARG A 9 44.50 35.73 1.55
N ASN A 10 43.77 34.69 1.24
CA ASN A 10 42.39 34.58 0.79
C ASN A 10 42.19 34.07 -0.66
N VAL A 11 42.64 32.82 -0.92
CA VAL A 11 42.17 32.08 -2.10
C VAL A 11 41.81 30.63 -1.67
N TRP A 12 41.32 30.41 -0.45
CA TRP A 12 40.87 29.09 -0.03
C TRP A 12 39.53 29.17 0.72
N LEU A 13 38.51 29.79 0.14
CA LEU A 13 37.15 29.69 0.68
C LEU A 13 36.08 29.87 -0.43
N LEU A 14 36.20 29.15 -1.52
CA LEU A 14 35.12 28.98 -2.49
C LEU A 14 35.17 27.56 -3.09
N GLY A 15 34.81 26.59 -2.32
CA GLY A 15 34.80 25.20 -2.80
C GLY A 15 34.19 24.22 -1.85
N LEU A 16 33.02 24.51 -1.26
CA LEU A 16 32.33 23.49 -0.46
C LEU A 16 30.86 23.86 -0.19
N ILE A 17 30.10 24.23 -1.20
CA ILE A 17 28.63 24.22 -1.14
C ILE A 17 28.10 23.82 -2.53
N ALA A 18 28.22 22.55 -2.89
CA ALA A 18 27.50 21.98 -4.04
C ALA A 18 27.45 20.45 -3.94
N ALA A 19 27.03 19.91 -2.80
CA ALA A 19 26.82 18.46 -2.69
C ALA A 19 25.75 18.11 -1.64
N LEU A 20 24.61 18.79 -1.60
CA LEU A 20 23.49 18.39 -0.75
C LEU A 20 22.10 18.63 -1.41
N ALA A 21 21.99 18.48 -2.72
CA ALA A 21 20.71 18.60 -3.41
C ALA A 21 20.33 17.39 -4.27
N PHE A 22 21.00 16.26 -4.14
CA PHE A 22 20.69 15.07 -4.97
C PHE A 22 20.06 13.89 -4.20
N GLY A 23 19.73 14.06 -2.93
CA GLY A 23 19.23 12.95 -2.10
C GLY A 23 17.70 12.86 -1.92
N ALA A 24 16.95 13.86 -2.31
CA ALA A 24 15.50 13.91 -2.00
C ALA A 24 14.56 13.49 -3.14
N SER A 25 15.04 13.40 -4.36
CA SER A 25 14.19 13.16 -5.53
C SER A 25 13.94 11.68 -5.84
N VAL A 26 14.79 10.77 -5.33
CA VAL A 26 14.68 9.34 -5.64
C VAL A 26 13.58 8.66 -4.80
N PHE A 27 13.29 9.14 -3.59
CA PHE A 27 12.27 8.54 -2.73
C PHE A 27 10.83 8.99 -3.02
N ALA A 28 10.64 10.09 -3.75
CA ALA A 28 9.32 10.56 -4.14
C ALA A 28 8.78 9.83 -5.38
N GLN A 29 9.67 9.44 -6.30
CA GLN A 29 9.31 8.76 -7.54
C GLN A 29 8.84 7.33 -7.34
N ASP A 30 9.43 6.61 -6.37
CA ASP A 30 8.99 5.24 -6.01
C ASP A 30 7.57 5.19 -5.39
N ARG A 31 7.09 6.29 -4.83
CA ARG A 31 5.72 6.36 -4.27
C ARG A 31 4.67 6.58 -5.35
N ASP A 32 4.94 7.45 -6.30
CA ASP A 32 4.02 7.77 -7.40
C ASP A 32 3.90 6.58 -8.38
N ASP A 33 4.99 5.87 -8.66
CA ASP A 33 4.98 4.68 -9.50
C ASP A 33 4.25 3.49 -8.84
N GLN A 34 4.19 3.45 -7.51
CA GLN A 34 3.42 2.43 -6.79
C GLN A 34 1.94 2.77 -6.70
N GLU A 35 1.54 4.03 -6.61
CA GLU A 35 0.13 4.42 -6.59
C GLU A 35 -0.55 4.16 -7.94
N GLY A 36 0.14 4.34 -9.06
CA GLY A 36 -0.39 4.06 -10.40
C GLY A 36 -0.60 2.56 -10.71
N ARG A 37 -0.06 1.65 -9.91
CA ARG A 37 -0.23 0.20 -10.06
C ARG A 37 -1.42 -0.37 -9.30
N TRP A 38 -1.93 0.34 -8.29
CA TRP A 38 -3.04 -0.11 -7.48
C TRP A 38 -4.36 0.28 -8.10
N ALA A 39 -5.20 -0.72 -8.37
CA ALA A 39 -6.58 -0.51 -8.80
C ALA A 39 -7.53 -0.77 -7.63
N TYR A 40 -8.41 0.16 -7.35
CA TYR A 40 -9.50 -0.03 -6.39
C TYR A 40 -10.50 -1.06 -6.92
N LEU A 41 -10.77 -2.09 -6.13
CA LEU A 41 -11.66 -3.19 -6.51
C LEU A 41 -13.02 -3.15 -5.81
N GLY A 42 -13.11 -2.47 -4.69
CA GLY A 42 -14.34 -2.29 -3.93
C GLY A 42 -14.11 -2.22 -2.43
N SER A 43 -15.17 -2.01 -1.68
CA SER A 43 -15.12 -1.92 -0.23
C SER A 43 -16.35 -2.49 0.46
N ARG A 44 -16.22 -2.76 1.78
CA ARG A 44 -17.29 -3.14 2.70
C ARG A 44 -17.12 -2.45 4.03
N HIS A 45 -18.22 -2.21 4.72
CA HIS A 45 -18.22 -1.78 6.12
C HIS A 45 -18.31 -2.98 7.03
N VAL A 46 -17.55 -2.96 8.11
CA VAL A 46 -17.57 -4.00 9.14
C VAL A 46 -18.63 -3.65 10.17
N ASP A 47 -19.68 -4.43 10.24
CA ASP A 47 -20.84 -4.14 11.07
C ASP A 47 -20.84 -4.89 12.42
N GLY A 48 -20.13 -6.01 12.53
CA GLY A 48 -20.09 -6.85 13.71
C GLY A 48 -18.70 -7.28 14.22
N HIS A 49 -18.66 -7.96 15.37
CA HIS A 49 -17.45 -8.63 15.86
C HIS A 49 -17.10 -9.89 15.07
N ARG A 50 -18.10 -10.47 14.41
CA ARG A 50 -17.96 -11.52 13.43
C ARG A 50 -18.80 -11.12 12.23
N ASP A 51 -18.13 -10.85 11.17
CA ASP A 51 -18.75 -10.38 9.93
C ASP A 51 -18.19 -11.15 8.74
N HIS A 52 -18.97 -11.22 7.69
CA HIS A 52 -18.63 -11.94 6.49
C HIS A 52 -19.14 -11.17 5.28
N ASP A 53 -18.23 -10.74 4.45
CA ASP A 53 -18.55 -9.94 3.30
C ASP A 53 -17.83 -10.38 2.03
N VAL A 54 -18.44 -10.02 0.89
CA VAL A 54 -17.89 -10.29 -0.43
C VAL A 54 -17.77 -9.00 -1.22
N VAL A 55 -16.56 -8.66 -1.64
CA VAL A 55 -16.29 -7.62 -2.64
C VAL A 55 -16.29 -8.29 -4.01
N ARG A 56 -17.27 -7.96 -4.84
CA ARG A 56 -17.33 -8.43 -6.23
C ARG A 56 -16.46 -7.53 -7.10
N VAL A 57 -15.59 -8.17 -7.89
CA VAL A 57 -14.69 -7.52 -8.84
C VAL A 57 -15.21 -7.79 -10.25
N GLY A 58 -15.23 -6.76 -11.08
CA GLY A 58 -15.68 -6.92 -12.44
C GLY A 58 -14.65 -7.64 -13.32
N MET A 59 -15.09 -8.52 -14.21
CA MET A 59 -14.17 -9.19 -15.17
C MET A 59 -13.47 -8.17 -16.09
N ARG A 60 -14.05 -6.98 -16.25
CA ARG A 60 -13.49 -5.88 -17.06
C ARG A 60 -12.36 -5.13 -16.33
N ASP A 61 -12.18 -5.34 -15.02
CA ASP A 61 -11.14 -4.69 -14.24
C ASP A 61 -9.74 -5.21 -14.57
N GLY A 62 -9.66 -6.28 -15.34
CA GLY A 62 -8.42 -6.83 -15.87
C GLY A 62 -7.80 -7.92 -14.99
N LYS A 63 -6.50 -8.12 -15.19
CA LYS A 63 -5.74 -9.15 -14.47
C LYS A 63 -4.85 -8.52 -13.41
N PHE A 64 -4.75 -9.18 -12.26
CA PHE A 64 -3.99 -8.75 -11.10
C PHE A 64 -2.98 -9.82 -10.67
N ARG A 65 -1.81 -9.39 -10.20
CA ARG A 65 -0.78 -10.26 -9.64
C ARG A 65 -0.77 -10.31 -8.11
N ALA A 66 -1.32 -9.28 -7.47
CA ALA A 66 -1.39 -9.18 -6.01
C ALA A 66 -2.62 -8.38 -5.56
N VAL A 67 -2.99 -8.54 -4.31
CA VAL A 67 -4.04 -7.76 -3.63
C VAL A 67 -3.49 -7.06 -2.39
N GLN A 68 -4.13 -5.98 -1.98
CA GLN A 68 -3.87 -5.27 -0.73
C GLN A 68 -5.19 -4.90 -0.08
N LEU A 69 -5.26 -5.05 1.24
CA LEU A 69 -6.39 -4.60 2.05
C LEU A 69 -5.99 -3.33 2.80
N ARG A 70 -6.88 -2.35 2.81
CA ARG A 70 -6.74 -1.09 3.56
C ARG A 70 -7.93 -0.93 4.49
N VAL A 71 -7.66 -0.42 5.69
CA VAL A 71 -8.68 -0.25 6.74
C VAL A 71 -8.73 1.21 7.16
N THR A 72 -9.93 1.75 7.27
CA THR A 72 -10.19 3.11 7.78
C THR A 72 -11.39 3.10 8.72
N GLY A 73 -11.44 4.05 9.65
CA GLY A 73 -12.58 4.25 10.54
C GLY A 73 -12.61 3.31 11.77
N GLY A 74 -11.53 2.59 12.03
CA GLY A 74 -11.36 1.71 13.18
C GLY A 74 -10.57 0.45 12.82
N ALA A 75 -9.98 -0.21 13.81
CA ALA A 75 -9.22 -1.44 13.60
C ALA A 75 -10.13 -2.63 13.22
N VAL A 76 -9.60 -3.54 12.40
CA VAL A 76 -10.28 -4.76 11.94
C VAL A 76 -9.38 -5.97 12.15
N ASP A 77 -9.93 -7.01 12.76
CA ASP A 77 -9.29 -8.30 12.91
C ASP A 77 -9.74 -9.24 11.80
N PHE A 78 -8.80 -9.62 10.93
CA PHE A 78 -9.08 -10.56 9.85
C PHE A 78 -8.87 -12.00 10.31
N HIS A 79 -9.88 -12.84 10.05
CA HIS A 79 -9.86 -14.25 10.40
C HIS A 79 -9.57 -15.13 9.19
N ARG A 80 -10.09 -14.73 8.01
CA ARG A 80 -9.94 -15.46 6.76
C ARG A 80 -10.17 -14.54 5.58
N VAL A 81 -9.41 -14.74 4.52
CA VAL A 81 -9.60 -14.07 3.23
C VAL A 81 -9.50 -15.11 2.12
N MET A 82 -10.49 -15.14 1.23
CA MET A 82 -10.46 -15.98 0.04
C MET A 82 -10.58 -15.13 -1.21
N VAL A 83 -9.80 -15.47 -2.23
CA VAL A 83 -9.90 -14.88 -3.55
C VAL A 83 -10.49 -15.90 -4.51
N HIS A 84 -11.57 -15.53 -5.16
CA HIS A 84 -12.23 -16.32 -6.19
C HIS A 84 -11.84 -15.78 -7.56
N PHE A 85 -11.33 -16.64 -8.42
CA PHE A 85 -10.81 -16.27 -9.73
C PHE A 85 -11.85 -16.49 -10.85
N GLY A 86 -11.62 -15.81 -11.97
CA GLY A 86 -12.48 -15.89 -13.14
C GLY A 86 -12.58 -17.28 -13.77
N ASN A 87 -11.58 -18.15 -13.57
CA ASN A 87 -11.58 -19.53 -14.03
C ASN A 87 -12.34 -20.51 -13.11
N GLY A 88 -12.98 -20.02 -12.05
CA GLY A 88 -13.74 -20.82 -11.09
C GLY A 88 -12.94 -21.41 -9.94
N THR A 89 -11.62 -21.24 -9.92
CA THR A 89 -10.80 -21.65 -8.78
C THR A 89 -10.81 -20.61 -7.66
N SER A 90 -10.48 -21.04 -6.44
CA SER A 90 -10.39 -20.16 -5.27
C SER A 90 -9.12 -20.45 -4.50
N GLU A 91 -8.58 -19.44 -3.86
CA GLU A 91 -7.38 -19.52 -3.04
C GLU A 91 -7.62 -18.85 -1.70
N GLU A 92 -7.30 -19.55 -0.61
CA GLU A 92 -7.26 -18.95 0.71
C GLU A 92 -5.92 -18.23 0.88
N ILE A 93 -5.99 -16.94 1.11
CA ILE A 93 -4.81 -16.15 1.47
C ILE A 93 -4.48 -16.43 2.92
N ALA A 94 -3.25 -16.91 3.20
CA ALA A 94 -2.75 -17.11 4.55
C ALA A 94 -2.51 -15.76 5.24
N PHE A 95 -3.61 -15.12 5.63
CA PHE A 95 -3.62 -13.82 6.24
C PHE A 95 -4.60 -13.82 7.42
N ARG A 96 -4.04 -13.74 8.63
CA ARG A 96 -4.78 -13.58 9.89
C ARG A 96 -4.07 -12.52 10.70
N GLU A 97 -4.44 -11.29 10.50
CA GLU A 97 -3.80 -10.15 11.15
C GLU A 97 -4.83 -9.10 11.52
N ARG A 98 -4.48 -8.33 12.53
CA ARG A 98 -5.17 -7.10 12.87
C ARG A 98 -4.57 -5.96 12.08
N ILE A 99 -5.42 -5.23 11.37
CA ILE A 99 -5.05 -3.99 10.69
C ILE A 99 -5.60 -2.81 11.50
N PRO A 100 -4.75 -1.91 11.99
CA PRO A 100 -5.19 -0.71 12.72
C PRO A 100 -5.92 0.27 11.80
N ASP A 101 -6.61 1.24 12.41
CA ASP A 101 -7.20 2.37 11.69
C ASP A 101 -6.16 3.12 10.86
N GLY A 102 -6.45 3.34 9.57
CA GLY A 102 -5.52 3.92 8.61
C GLY A 102 -4.42 2.96 8.11
N GLY A 103 -4.43 1.71 8.58
CA GLY A 103 -3.46 0.69 8.21
C GLY A 103 -3.78 -0.02 6.89
N ARG A 104 -2.80 -0.80 6.43
CA ARG A 104 -2.91 -1.62 5.22
C ARG A 104 -2.01 -2.85 5.33
N THR A 105 -2.35 -3.91 4.58
CA THR A 105 -1.46 -5.05 4.40
C THR A 105 -0.27 -4.69 3.51
N ARG A 106 0.76 -5.51 3.53
CA ARG A 106 1.68 -5.60 2.39
C ARG A 106 0.92 -6.04 1.13
N ALA A 107 1.56 -5.94 -0.03
CA ALA A 107 1.08 -6.63 -1.22
C ALA A 107 1.08 -8.15 -0.97
N ILE A 108 -0.05 -8.80 -1.23
CA ILE A 108 -0.23 -10.23 -1.06
C ILE A 108 -0.28 -10.83 -2.46
N ASP A 109 0.78 -11.53 -2.84
CA ASP A 109 0.89 -12.13 -4.16
C ASP A 109 -0.16 -13.23 -4.37
N LEU A 110 -0.73 -13.26 -5.55
CA LEU A 110 -1.67 -14.30 -5.97
C LEU A 110 -0.91 -15.44 -6.64
N PRO A 111 -1.34 -16.69 -6.46
CA PRO A 111 -0.71 -17.83 -7.13
C PRO A 111 -0.90 -17.73 -8.64
N GLY A 112 0.17 -17.98 -9.39
CA GLY A 112 0.25 -17.76 -10.81
C GLY A 112 0.77 -16.36 -11.16
N GLU A 113 0.77 -15.97 -12.42
CA GLU A 113 1.32 -14.68 -12.82
C GLU A 113 0.31 -13.54 -12.64
N ARG A 114 -0.71 -13.52 -13.50
CA ARG A 114 -1.78 -12.52 -13.50
C ARG A 114 -3.13 -13.19 -13.66
N ARG A 115 -4.03 -12.92 -12.74
CA ARG A 115 -5.32 -13.59 -12.65
C ARG A 115 -6.48 -12.59 -12.69
N ILE A 116 -7.56 -12.98 -13.33
CA ILE A 116 -8.83 -12.26 -13.21
C ILE A 116 -9.43 -12.63 -11.86
N ILE A 117 -9.67 -11.63 -11.03
CA ILE A 117 -10.36 -11.78 -9.74
C ILE A 117 -11.86 -11.59 -10.00
N ARG A 118 -12.66 -12.54 -9.54
CA ARG A 118 -14.12 -12.46 -9.59
C ARG A 118 -14.69 -11.83 -8.32
N SER A 119 -14.15 -12.22 -7.17
CA SER A 119 -14.51 -11.67 -5.86
C SER A 119 -13.44 -11.91 -4.82
N VAL A 120 -13.45 -11.08 -3.79
CA VAL A 120 -12.69 -11.25 -2.55
C VAL A 120 -13.68 -11.40 -1.42
N GLU A 121 -13.61 -12.51 -0.72
CA GLU A 121 -14.48 -12.89 0.38
C GLU A 121 -13.68 -12.79 1.69
N MET A 122 -14.24 -12.15 2.69
CA MET A 122 -13.54 -11.81 3.93
C MET A 122 -14.39 -12.17 5.15
N TRP A 123 -13.75 -12.82 6.11
CA TRP A 123 -14.27 -13.04 7.46
C TRP A 123 -13.43 -12.23 8.42
N TYR A 124 -14.06 -11.31 9.13
CA TYR A 124 -13.38 -10.36 9.99
C TYR A 124 -14.29 -9.89 11.13
N GLY A 125 -13.77 -9.05 12.00
CA GLY A 125 -14.50 -8.41 13.07
C GLY A 125 -13.94 -7.04 13.41
N LYS A 126 -14.77 -6.23 14.07
CA LYS A 126 -14.35 -4.94 14.63
C LYS A 126 -14.21 -5.03 16.15
N GLU A 127 -13.27 -4.29 16.71
CA GLU A 127 -13.07 -4.23 18.14
C GLU A 127 -14.07 -3.33 18.87
N SER A 128 -14.43 -2.21 18.24
CA SER A 128 -15.22 -1.17 18.88
C SER A 128 -16.66 -1.13 18.34
N TRP A 129 -17.63 -1.19 19.25
CA TRP A 129 -19.03 -1.01 18.91
C TRP A 129 -19.38 0.39 18.39
N HIS A 130 -18.60 1.39 18.79
CA HIS A 130 -18.84 2.79 18.43
C HIS A 130 -18.25 3.17 17.05
N ARG A 131 -17.47 2.26 16.46
CA ARG A 131 -16.83 2.51 15.16
C ARG A 131 -17.43 1.61 14.09
N ARG A 132 -17.50 2.14 12.86
CA ARG A 132 -17.90 1.39 11.69
C ARG A 132 -16.77 1.39 10.68
N PRO A 133 -15.77 0.51 10.86
CA PRO A 133 -14.63 0.43 9.97
C PRO A 133 -15.05 0.14 8.54
N LYS A 134 -14.24 0.60 7.60
CA LYS A 134 -14.35 0.27 6.18
C LYS A 134 -13.09 -0.48 5.75
N VAL A 135 -13.30 -1.61 5.07
CA VAL A 135 -12.25 -2.36 4.40
C VAL A 135 -12.33 -2.09 2.92
N GLU A 136 -11.22 -1.70 2.33
CA GLU A 136 -11.05 -1.45 0.91
C GLU A 136 -10.11 -2.50 0.33
N VAL A 137 -10.45 -3.04 -0.83
CA VAL A 137 -9.65 -4.02 -1.56
C VAL A 137 -9.04 -3.35 -2.78
N TYR A 138 -7.74 -3.52 -2.94
CA TYR A 138 -6.97 -3.04 -4.08
C TYR A 138 -6.26 -4.20 -4.77
N GLY A 139 -6.08 -4.11 -6.08
CA GLY A 139 -5.31 -5.06 -6.88
C GLY A 139 -4.11 -4.39 -7.55
N ILE A 140 -2.97 -5.08 -7.60
CA ILE A 140 -1.81 -4.69 -8.42
C ILE A 140 -1.90 -5.41 -9.77
N ARG A 141 -1.79 -4.64 -10.86
CA ARG A 141 -1.73 -5.15 -12.24
C ARG A 141 -0.35 -5.67 -12.63
#